data_4b081f9c12f41b71e911f28f7063c6c1
#
_entry.id   4b081f9c12f41b71e911f28f7063c6c1
#
_cell.length_a   1.000
_cell.length_b   1.000
_cell.length_c   1.000
_cell.angle_alpha   90.00
_cell.angle_beta   90.00
_cell.angle_gamma   90.00
#
_symmetry.space_group_name_H-M   'P 1'
#
loop_
_entity.id
_entity.type
_entity.pdbx_description
1 polymer ?
#
loop_
_entity_poly.entity_id
_entity_poly.type
_entity_poly.pdbx_seq_one_letter_code
_entity_poly.pdbx_strand_id
1 'polypeptide(L)'
;MSNFLSKILAFNRGEKRTSSAEFEAAVNAALLSDTVSGITKKPYISEEGSLNLSAVWACVRILSETVGTLPIHLYRKTDKGREQVRQHPCSLILSLPNSYTSRFALLHHLMVSCTLWGNGYARIYRDPMFRPVRLQLMHPTQVEPILTDDDILFYRTDKGELLPSHEMLHLRGLSTNGYKGKSPIAVHRDNLSLTASAQQYGEKFFNQGGNMSGVFKYPSTLKPEAYKRLKHDLIQQSVGLHNAHTPLLLEGGMTYERISIPPEDAQFIATRKFQKTEIATIYGVPPHMIADLERATNNNIEHQGMEFVQYCLMPYLVRLEEEFNRKLLRHDEFGEYYFLFGLNGLLRGDAKTRSEYYKNMNLIGALSANEIRSLEDMNAYEGGDEYFVQANMQTIENAKSIKTGNNEHQKTK
;
A
#
# COMPACT_ATOMS: atom_id res chain seq x y z
N MET A 1 23.83 25.95 17.68
CA MET A 1 24.52 27.26 17.58
C MET A 1 24.77 27.92 18.95
N SER A 2 23.86 27.85 19.94
CA SER A 2 24.07 28.52 21.25
C SER A 2 25.23 27.97 22.09
N ASN A 3 25.49 26.66 22.05
CA ASN A 3 26.57 26.01 22.81
C ASN A 3 28.00 26.22 22.24
N PHE A 4 28.11 26.58 20.97
CA PHE A 4 29.40 26.84 20.31
C PHE A 4 29.90 28.26 20.62
N LEU A 5 28.99 29.24 20.55
CA LEU A 5 29.33 30.63 20.89
C LEU A 5 29.66 30.79 22.38
N SER A 6 29.01 30.03 23.29
CA SER A 6 29.32 30.07 24.73
C SER A 6 30.72 29.48 25.03
N LYS A 7 31.18 28.48 24.28
CA LYS A 7 32.53 27.91 24.43
C LYS A 7 33.63 28.84 23.89
N ILE A 8 33.36 29.57 22.78
CA ILE A 8 34.28 30.57 22.23
C ILE A 8 34.38 31.80 23.18
N LEU A 9 33.27 32.21 23.79
CA LEU A 9 33.26 33.32 24.76
C LEU A 9 33.93 32.97 26.10
N ALA A 10 33.89 31.68 26.52
CA ALA A 10 34.63 31.19 27.68
C ALA A 10 36.14 31.15 27.44
N PHE A 11 36.59 30.92 26.23
CA PHE A 11 38.00 30.88 25.85
C PHE A 11 38.68 32.26 25.90
N ASN A 12 37.91 33.33 25.75
CA ASN A 12 38.43 34.72 25.75
C ASN A 12 38.55 35.33 27.17
N ARG A 13 38.30 34.55 28.26
CA ARG A 13 38.41 34.94 29.65
C ARG A 13 39.63 34.41 30.37
N GLY A 14 40.77 34.22 29.67
CA GLY A 14 42.09 34.27 30.31
C GLY A 14 42.43 33.17 31.34
N GLU A 15 42.09 31.91 31.09
CA GLU A 15 42.66 30.78 31.85
C GLU A 15 43.23 29.70 30.93
N LYS A 16 44.53 29.53 31.02
CA LYS A 16 45.44 28.54 30.38
C LYS A 16 45.59 28.62 28.86
N ARG A 17 46.81 29.01 28.41
CA ARG A 17 47.30 28.88 27.06
C ARG A 17 47.29 27.39 26.63
N THR A 18 46.23 26.96 25.98
CA THR A 18 46.24 25.72 25.19
C THR A 18 47.18 25.89 24.03
N SER A 19 47.96 24.88 23.70
CA SER A 19 48.90 24.90 22.58
C SER A 19 48.11 25.05 21.27
N SER A 20 48.71 25.71 20.27
CA SER A 20 48.11 25.91 18.95
C SER A 20 47.66 24.57 18.32
N ALA A 21 48.35 23.48 18.63
CA ALA A 21 48.03 22.14 18.18
C ALA A 21 46.73 21.56 18.81
N GLU A 22 46.47 21.84 20.11
CA GLU A 22 45.23 21.42 20.75
C GLU A 22 44.01 22.23 20.26
N PHE A 23 44.22 23.53 19.92
CA PHE A 23 43.18 24.34 19.32
C PHE A 23 42.87 23.88 17.88
N GLU A 24 43.88 23.60 17.04
CA GLU A 24 43.68 23.05 15.72
C GLU A 24 43.06 21.66 15.74
N ALA A 25 43.43 20.80 16.69
CA ALA A 25 42.81 19.50 16.87
C ALA A 25 41.34 19.62 17.29
N ALA A 26 40.97 20.57 18.20
CA ALA A 26 39.61 20.83 18.61
C ALA A 26 38.77 21.43 17.48
N VAL A 27 39.29 22.33 16.68
CA VAL A 27 38.64 22.92 15.51
C VAL A 27 38.45 21.85 14.42
N ASN A 28 39.43 21.03 14.12
CA ASN A 28 39.32 19.94 13.16
C ASN A 28 38.32 18.85 13.63
N ALA A 29 38.34 18.52 14.92
CA ALA A 29 37.37 17.59 15.49
C ALA A 29 35.92 18.16 15.43
N ALA A 30 35.73 19.44 15.66
CA ALA A 30 34.42 20.10 15.54
C ALA A 30 33.95 20.21 14.07
N LEU A 31 34.86 20.54 13.16
CA LEU A 31 34.59 20.58 11.71
C LEU A 31 34.27 19.18 11.16
N LEU A 32 35.03 18.15 11.59
CA LEU A 32 34.74 16.76 11.21
C LEU A 32 33.44 16.25 11.80
N SER A 33 33.13 16.59 13.06
CA SER A 33 31.86 16.18 13.70
C SER A 33 30.65 16.81 13.07
N ASP A 34 30.69 18.10 12.69
CA ASP A 34 29.57 18.77 12.01
C ASP A 34 29.45 18.32 10.55
N THR A 35 30.55 18.07 9.85
CA THR A 35 30.55 17.55 8.48
C THR A 35 30.05 16.11 8.43
N VAL A 36 30.53 15.26 9.35
CA VAL A 36 30.11 13.85 9.44
C VAL A 36 28.67 13.74 9.94
N SER A 37 28.22 14.58 10.88
CA SER A 37 26.82 14.62 11.32
C SER A 37 25.86 15.08 10.23
N GLY A 38 26.30 15.93 9.30
CA GLY A 38 25.50 16.41 8.18
C GLY A 38 25.36 15.40 7.04
N ILE A 39 26.33 14.49 6.90
CA ILE A 39 26.40 13.52 5.78
C ILE A 39 25.64 12.21 6.10
N THR A 40 25.39 11.89 7.35
CA THR A 40 24.96 10.53 7.75
C THR A 40 23.53 10.37 8.27
N LYS A 41 22.74 11.41 8.42
CA LYS A 41 21.34 11.24 8.81
C LYS A 41 20.47 11.04 7.55
N LYS A 42 20.38 9.77 7.12
CA LYS A 42 19.28 9.38 6.23
C LYS A 42 17.96 9.84 6.87
N PRO A 43 17.05 10.47 6.12
CA PRO A 43 15.76 10.88 6.67
C PRO A 43 15.04 9.64 7.22
N TYR A 44 14.68 9.69 8.51
CA TYR A 44 13.86 8.64 9.10
C TYR A 44 12.44 8.76 8.58
N ILE A 45 11.95 7.71 7.94
CA ILE A 45 10.57 7.63 7.47
C ILE A 45 9.78 6.77 8.43
N SER A 46 8.78 7.39 9.08
CA SER A 46 7.76 6.68 9.85
C SER A 46 6.72 6.06 8.90
N GLU A 47 5.92 5.14 9.42
CA GLU A 47 4.83 4.52 8.69
C GLU A 47 3.86 5.57 8.11
N GLU A 48 3.41 6.53 8.92
CA GLU A 48 2.58 7.65 8.44
C GLU A 48 3.35 8.60 7.51
N GLY A 49 4.59 8.93 7.84
CA GLY A 49 5.44 9.79 7.01
C GLY A 49 5.71 9.22 5.62
N SER A 50 5.63 7.90 5.45
CA SER A 50 5.78 7.22 4.16
C SER A 50 4.66 7.57 3.16
N LEU A 51 3.49 7.99 3.65
CA LEU A 51 2.35 8.43 2.83
C LEU A 51 2.65 9.73 2.05
N ASN A 52 3.68 10.48 2.42
CA ASN A 52 4.16 11.61 1.63
C ASN A 52 4.82 11.18 0.30
N LEU A 53 5.19 9.91 0.18
CA LEU A 53 5.65 9.34 -1.07
C LEU A 53 4.43 8.93 -1.92
N SER A 54 4.23 9.62 -3.05
CA SER A 54 3.05 9.43 -3.91
C SER A 54 2.80 7.99 -4.34
N ALA A 55 3.87 7.21 -4.57
CA ALA A 55 3.76 5.81 -4.93
C ALA A 55 3.26 4.94 -3.76
N VAL A 56 3.72 5.21 -2.52
CA VAL A 56 3.22 4.53 -1.31
C VAL A 56 1.74 4.85 -1.11
N TRP A 57 1.38 6.14 -1.16
CA TRP A 57 -0.01 6.58 -1.07
C TRP A 57 -0.90 5.86 -2.09
N ALA A 58 -0.47 5.82 -3.38
CA ALA A 58 -1.23 5.18 -4.44
C ALA A 58 -1.44 3.68 -4.18
N CYS A 59 -0.39 2.95 -3.79
CA CYS A 59 -0.47 1.51 -3.50
C CYS A 59 -1.39 1.23 -2.30
N VAL A 60 -1.20 1.95 -1.19
CA VAL A 60 -2.02 1.79 0.02
C VAL A 60 -3.48 2.10 -0.28
N ARG A 61 -3.76 3.19 -1.01
CA ARG A 61 -5.11 3.57 -1.43
C ARG A 61 -5.75 2.49 -2.29
N ILE A 62 -5.08 2.03 -3.35
CA ILE A 62 -5.62 1.01 -4.26
C ILE A 62 -5.99 -0.25 -3.49
N LEU A 63 -5.10 -0.76 -2.63
CA LEU A 63 -5.34 -1.97 -1.86
C LEU A 63 -6.50 -1.81 -0.89
N SER A 64 -6.52 -0.71 -0.11
CA SER A 64 -7.52 -0.50 0.93
C SER A 64 -8.90 -0.16 0.38
N GLU A 65 -8.98 0.67 -0.66
CA GLU A 65 -10.26 1.02 -1.31
C GLU A 65 -10.84 -0.19 -2.05
N THR A 66 -10.01 -0.96 -2.75
CA THR A 66 -10.48 -2.16 -3.46
C THR A 66 -11.08 -3.17 -2.48
N VAL A 67 -10.39 -3.50 -1.40
CA VAL A 67 -10.93 -4.43 -0.39
C VAL A 67 -12.16 -3.83 0.31
N GLY A 68 -12.14 -2.53 0.62
CA GLY A 68 -13.27 -1.84 1.25
C GLY A 68 -14.56 -1.86 0.42
N THR A 69 -14.46 -1.82 -0.90
CA THR A 69 -15.61 -1.84 -1.82
C THR A 69 -16.22 -3.23 -1.99
N LEU A 70 -15.46 -4.29 -1.70
CA LEU A 70 -15.95 -5.66 -1.88
C LEU A 70 -17.09 -5.99 -0.91
N PRO A 71 -18.20 -6.56 -1.40
CA PRO A 71 -19.22 -7.09 -0.53
C PRO A 71 -18.71 -8.35 0.16
N ILE A 72 -18.92 -8.44 1.47
CA ILE A 72 -18.70 -9.67 2.24
C ILE A 72 -20.04 -10.19 2.74
N HIS A 73 -20.26 -11.47 2.60
CA HIS A 73 -21.50 -12.13 2.96
C HIS A 73 -21.25 -13.33 3.85
N LEU A 74 -22.18 -13.61 4.74
CA LEU A 74 -22.25 -14.83 5.52
C LEU A 74 -23.07 -15.87 4.76
N TYR A 75 -22.50 -17.03 4.59
CA TYR A 75 -23.14 -18.19 3.96
C TYR A 75 -23.34 -19.33 4.97
N ARG A 76 -24.41 -20.06 4.79
CA ARG A 76 -24.69 -21.33 5.46
C ARG A 76 -24.49 -22.45 4.45
N LYS A 77 -23.78 -23.50 4.82
CA LYS A 77 -23.69 -24.73 4.02
C LYS A 77 -24.99 -25.51 4.10
N THR A 78 -25.45 -25.97 2.96
CA THR A 78 -26.66 -26.82 2.84
C THR A 78 -26.33 -28.03 1.99
N ASP A 79 -27.13 -29.08 2.04
CA ASP A 79 -26.92 -30.28 1.24
C ASP A 79 -26.94 -30.03 -0.28
N LYS A 80 -27.59 -28.93 -0.71
CA LYS A 80 -27.71 -28.54 -2.11
C LYS A 80 -26.73 -27.41 -2.53
N GLY A 81 -25.84 -27.00 -1.64
CA GLY A 81 -24.90 -25.92 -1.92
C GLY A 81 -24.74 -24.94 -0.76
N ARG A 82 -24.95 -23.65 -1.00
CA ARG A 82 -24.80 -22.59 0.00
C ARG A 82 -25.97 -21.63 -0.07
N GLU A 83 -26.39 -21.11 1.08
CA GLU A 83 -27.41 -20.08 1.23
C GLU A 83 -26.84 -18.83 1.90
N GLN A 84 -27.14 -17.64 1.37
CA GLN A 84 -26.73 -16.39 1.98
C GLN A 84 -27.61 -16.04 3.17
N VAL A 85 -27.02 -15.82 4.35
CA VAL A 85 -27.71 -15.49 5.59
C VAL A 85 -27.53 -14.01 5.93
N ARG A 86 -28.62 -13.24 5.80
CA ARG A 86 -28.60 -11.78 6.00
C ARG A 86 -28.92 -11.35 7.43
N GLN A 87 -29.76 -12.09 8.15
CA GLN A 87 -30.25 -11.71 9.48
C GLN A 87 -29.44 -12.27 10.66
N HIS A 88 -28.28 -12.82 10.39
CA HIS A 88 -27.41 -13.33 11.44
C HIS A 88 -26.69 -12.16 12.16
N PRO A 89 -26.49 -12.20 13.51
CA PRO A 89 -25.77 -11.15 14.24
C PRO A 89 -24.41 -10.82 13.64
N CYS A 90 -23.66 -11.83 13.21
CA CYS A 90 -22.34 -11.65 12.59
C CYS A 90 -22.40 -10.98 11.21
N SER A 91 -23.49 -11.15 10.45
CA SER A 91 -23.72 -10.43 9.19
C SER A 91 -24.09 -8.97 9.45
N LEU A 92 -24.92 -8.71 10.45
CA LEU A 92 -25.35 -7.37 10.81
C LEU A 92 -24.21 -6.51 11.33
N ILE A 93 -23.33 -7.07 12.19
CA ILE A 93 -22.20 -6.32 12.76
C ILE A 93 -21.14 -5.97 11.70
N LEU A 94 -20.95 -6.76 10.66
CA LEU A 94 -20.09 -6.38 9.55
C LEU A 94 -20.72 -5.28 8.68
N SER A 95 -22.05 -5.25 8.57
CA SER A 95 -22.76 -4.18 7.85
C SER A 95 -22.73 -2.86 8.61
N LEU A 96 -22.85 -2.90 9.93
CA LEU A 96 -22.82 -1.75 10.84
C LEU A 96 -21.93 -2.05 12.05
N PRO A 97 -20.61 -1.91 11.94
CA PRO A 97 -19.68 -2.25 13.02
C PRO A 97 -19.88 -1.48 14.32
N ASN A 98 -20.28 -0.21 14.22
CA ASN A 98 -20.64 0.68 15.31
C ASN A 98 -21.43 1.89 14.79
N SER A 99 -21.77 2.86 15.65
CA SER A 99 -22.60 4.02 15.30
C SER A 99 -21.98 5.00 14.28
N TYR A 100 -20.68 4.95 14.05
CA TYR A 100 -19.97 5.90 13.17
C TYR A 100 -19.09 5.22 12.09
N THR A 101 -18.94 3.90 12.13
CA THR A 101 -18.08 3.16 11.17
C THR A 101 -18.97 2.32 10.25
N SER A 102 -18.83 2.52 8.94
CA SER A 102 -19.45 1.66 7.93
C SER A 102 -18.59 0.40 7.69
N ARG A 103 -19.14 -0.60 6.99
CA ARG A 103 -18.39 -1.76 6.51
C ARG A 103 -17.16 -1.36 5.71
N PHE A 104 -17.33 -0.42 4.78
CA PHE A 104 -16.23 0.11 3.97
C PHE A 104 -15.11 0.67 4.87
N ALA A 105 -15.47 1.52 5.83
CA ALA A 105 -14.49 2.15 6.73
C ALA A 105 -13.77 1.12 7.61
N LEU A 106 -14.45 0.06 8.06
CA LEU A 106 -13.82 -1.04 8.81
C LEU A 106 -12.75 -1.75 7.97
N LEU A 107 -13.12 -2.23 6.79
CA LEU A 107 -12.22 -2.98 5.90
C LEU A 107 -11.07 -2.10 5.41
N HIS A 108 -11.38 -0.87 5.02
CA HIS A 108 -10.39 0.12 4.59
C HIS A 108 -9.35 0.39 5.68
N HIS A 109 -9.78 0.66 6.92
CA HIS A 109 -8.86 0.91 8.03
C HIS A 109 -7.99 -0.31 8.35
N LEU A 110 -8.56 -1.51 8.39
CA LEU A 110 -7.79 -2.74 8.62
C LEU A 110 -6.72 -2.92 7.54
N MET A 111 -7.06 -2.65 6.28
CA MET A 111 -6.12 -2.73 5.17
C MET A 111 -5.04 -1.66 5.21
N VAL A 112 -5.39 -0.39 5.45
CA VAL A 112 -4.41 0.70 5.62
C VAL A 112 -3.44 0.37 6.74
N SER A 113 -3.96 -0.07 7.88
CA SER A 113 -3.14 -0.45 9.04
C SER A 113 -2.24 -1.65 8.73
N CYS A 114 -2.74 -2.66 8.04
CA CYS A 114 -1.97 -3.83 7.63
C CYS A 114 -0.88 -3.47 6.61
N THR A 115 -1.16 -2.63 5.64
CA THR A 115 -0.21 -2.24 4.59
C THR A 115 0.88 -1.30 5.07
N LEU A 116 0.66 -0.51 6.11
CA LEU A 116 1.66 0.40 6.69
C LEU A 116 2.41 -0.23 7.86
N TRP A 117 1.68 -0.75 8.85
CA TRP A 117 2.27 -1.31 10.10
C TRP A 117 2.39 -2.84 10.10
N GLY A 118 1.91 -3.50 9.05
CA GLY A 118 1.88 -4.96 8.97
C GLY A 118 0.76 -5.61 9.79
N ASN A 119 -0.03 -4.84 10.52
CA ASN A 119 -1.07 -5.32 11.42
C ASN A 119 -2.27 -4.38 11.41
N GLY A 120 -3.47 -4.90 11.31
CA GLY A 120 -4.71 -4.15 11.44
C GLY A 120 -5.55 -4.72 12.59
N TYR A 121 -6.10 -3.88 13.46
CA TYR A 121 -6.80 -4.30 14.67
C TYR A 121 -8.20 -3.71 14.76
N ALA A 122 -9.14 -4.55 15.23
CA ALA A 122 -10.44 -4.09 15.70
C ALA A 122 -10.88 -4.89 16.93
N ARG A 123 -11.22 -4.20 18.03
CA ARG A 123 -11.73 -4.84 19.26
C ARG A 123 -13.16 -5.29 19.04
N ILE A 124 -13.47 -6.51 19.48
CA ILE A 124 -14.80 -7.10 19.46
C ILE A 124 -15.42 -6.95 20.84
N TYR A 125 -16.56 -6.29 20.91
CA TYR A 125 -17.38 -6.28 22.12
C TYR A 125 -18.52 -7.29 21.96
N ARG A 126 -18.76 -8.06 23.03
CA ARG A 126 -19.75 -9.14 23.03
C ARG A 126 -20.80 -8.92 24.11
N ASP A 127 -21.98 -9.47 23.86
CA ASP A 127 -23.03 -9.58 24.86
C ASP A 127 -22.78 -10.79 25.80
N PRO A 128 -23.58 -10.94 26.90
CA PRO A 128 -23.46 -12.10 27.79
C PRO A 128 -23.66 -13.47 27.13
N MET A 129 -24.25 -13.50 25.93
CA MET A 129 -24.44 -14.72 25.12
C MET A 129 -23.29 -14.93 24.13
N PHE A 130 -22.17 -14.21 24.30
CA PHE A 130 -20.99 -14.28 23.44
C PHE A 130 -21.20 -13.82 22.00
N ARG A 131 -22.32 -13.17 21.65
CA ARG A 131 -22.57 -12.64 20.33
C ARG A 131 -21.84 -11.31 20.14
N PRO A 132 -21.19 -11.07 18.99
CA PRO A 132 -20.53 -9.79 18.72
C PRO A 132 -21.60 -8.69 18.55
N VAL A 133 -21.47 -7.59 19.29
CA VAL A 133 -22.42 -6.46 19.28
C VAL A 133 -21.80 -5.15 18.79
N ARG A 134 -20.46 -5.03 18.83
CA ARG A 134 -19.76 -3.85 18.36
C ARG A 134 -18.32 -4.18 17.98
N LEU A 135 -17.84 -3.59 16.87
CA LEU A 135 -16.43 -3.59 16.49
C LEU A 135 -15.87 -2.17 16.63
N GLN A 136 -14.75 -2.04 17.29
CA GLN A 136 -14.04 -0.78 17.46
C GLN A 136 -12.67 -0.86 16.83
N LEU A 137 -12.42 0.01 15.86
CA LEU A 137 -11.11 0.14 15.23
C LEU A 137 -10.06 0.58 16.24
N MET A 138 -8.87 -0.01 16.17
CA MET A 138 -7.73 0.35 17.02
C MET A 138 -6.51 0.63 16.13
N HIS A 139 -5.80 1.71 16.47
CA HIS A 139 -4.58 2.04 15.75
C HIS A 139 -3.47 1.02 16.09
N PRO A 140 -2.63 0.58 15.13
CA PRO A 140 -1.60 -0.43 15.37
C PRO A 140 -0.59 -0.08 16.46
N THR A 141 -0.34 1.20 16.69
CA THR A 141 0.56 1.67 17.76
C THR A 141 -0.04 1.53 19.18
N GLN A 142 -1.36 1.34 19.28
CA GLN A 142 -2.07 1.17 20.54
C GLN A 142 -2.20 -0.29 20.97
N VAL A 143 -1.76 -1.25 20.13
CA VAL A 143 -1.97 -2.67 20.39
C VAL A 143 -0.68 -3.44 20.18
N GLU A 144 -0.29 -4.19 21.21
CA GLU A 144 0.86 -5.09 21.14
C GLU A 144 0.42 -6.55 21.36
N PRO A 145 0.60 -7.42 20.34
CA PRO A 145 0.34 -8.84 20.52
C PRO A 145 1.45 -9.49 21.36
N ILE A 146 1.06 -10.23 22.39
CA ILE A 146 1.93 -10.94 23.32
C ILE A 146 1.56 -12.42 23.29
N LEU A 147 2.54 -13.27 22.98
CA LEU A 147 2.41 -14.71 23.11
C LEU A 147 3.02 -15.13 24.43
N THR A 148 2.27 -15.86 25.24
CA THR A 148 2.77 -16.44 26.51
C THR A 148 3.59 -17.70 26.24
N ASP A 149 4.31 -18.16 27.26
CA ASP A 149 5.08 -19.43 27.20
C ASP A 149 4.18 -20.65 26.97
N ASP A 150 2.89 -20.56 27.29
CA ASP A 150 1.86 -21.60 27.07
C ASP A 150 1.18 -21.48 25.67
N ASP A 151 1.77 -20.73 24.72
CA ASP A 151 1.23 -20.48 23.37
C ASP A 151 -0.15 -19.78 23.36
N ILE A 152 -0.49 -19.03 24.42
CA ILE A 152 -1.75 -18.27 24.48
C ILE A 152 -1.48 -16.83 24.02
N LEU A 153 -2.21 -16.38 23.00
CA LEU A 153 -2.09 -15.05 22.43
C LEU A 153 -3.01 -14.05 23.17
N PHE A 154 -2.40 -12.98 23.68
CA PHE A 154 -3.07 -11.81 24.25
C PHE A 154 -2.71 -10.55 23.46
N TYR A 155 -3.52 -9.51 23.63
CA TYR A 155 -3.26 -8.17 23.09
C TYR A 155 -3.21 -7.17 24.22
N ARG A 156 -2.05 -6.53 24.40
CA ARG A 156 -1.89 -5.44 25.37
C ARG A 156 -2.21 -4.12 24.69
N THR A 157 -3.12 -3.36 25.27
CA THR A 157 -3.45 -2.02 24.81
C THR A 157 -2.51 -0.97 25.40
N ASP A 158 -2.45 0.23 24.79
CA ASP A 158 -1.74 1.40 25.30
C ASP A 158 -2.18 1.82 26.72
N LYS A 159 -3.41 1.46 27.12
CA LYS A 159 -3.97 1.66 28.46
C LYS A 159 -3.57 0.57 29.46
N GLY A 160 -2.76 -0.41 29.04
CA GLY A 160 -2.32 -1.53 29.88
C GLY A 160 -3.35 -2.65 30.03
N GLU A 161 -4.49 -2.60 29.33
CA GLU A 161 -5.50 -3.66 29.34
C GLU A 161 -4.99 -4.86 28.53
N LEU A 162 -5.13 -6.08 29.10
CA LEU A 162 -4.83 -7.33 28.40
C LEU A 162 -6.11 -7.95 27.87
N LEU A 163 -6.23 -7.99 26.57
CA LEU A 163 -7.38 -8.56 25.86
C LEU A 163 -7.06 -9.97 25.40
N PRO A 164 -7.93 -10.94 25.64
CA PRO A 164 -7.76 -12.29 25.12
C PRO A 164 -7.95 -12.30 23.60
N SER A 165 -7.39 -13.31 22.94
CA SER A 165 -7.35 -13.37 21.47
C SER A 165 -8.73 -13.36 20.80
N HIS A 166 -9.77 -13.84 21.47
CA HIS A 166 -11.13 -13.85 20.94
C HIS A 166 -11.84 -12.49 20.96
N GLU A 167 -11.30 -11.49 21.67
CA GLU A 167 -11.81 -10.11 21.68
C GLU A 167 -11.11 -9.19 20.67
N MET A 168 -10.21 -9.72 19.85
CA MET A 168 -9.48 -8.91 18.87
C MET A 168 -9.54 -9.53 17.48
N LEU A 169 -10.06 -8.78 16.51
CA LEU A 169 -9.80 -9.04 15.09
C LEU A 169 -8.40 -8.54 14.77
N HIS A 170 -7.59 -9.39 14.17
CA HIS A 170 -6.22 -9.09 13.83
C HIS A 170 -5.88 -9.49 12.40
N LEU A 171 -5.98 -8.54 11.46
CA LEU A 171 -5.47 -8.71 10.10
C LEU A 171 -3.95 -8.61 10.12
N ARG A 172 -3.27 -9.73 9.88
CA ARG A 172 -1.80 -9.81 9.83
C ARG A 172 -1.28 -9.79 8.42
N GLY A 173 -0.26 -8.96 8.17
CA GLY A 173 0.53 -8.99 6.95
C GLY A 173 1.53 -10.15 6.91
N LEU A 174 2.66 -9.94 6.25
CA LEU A 174 3.78 -10.88 6.25
C LEU A 174 4.30 -11.04 7.68
N SER A 175 4.35 -12.25 8.18
CA SER A 175 4.79 -12.58 9.54
C SER A 175 5.91 -13.63 9.50
N THR A 176 6.90 -13.49 10.39
CA THR A 176 7.97 -14.47 10.57
C THR A 176 7.83 -15.27 11.86
N ASN A 177 6.97 -14.83 12.79
CA ASN A 177 6.71 -15.48 14.07
C ASN A 177 5.27 -16.02 14.20
N GLY A 178 4.44 -15.85 13.17
CA GLY A 178 3.08 -16.38 13.12
C GLY A 178 2.01 -15.54 13.85
N TYR A 179 2.37 -14.67 14.79
CA TYR A 179 1.40 -13.90 15.59
C TYR A 179 1.48 -12.38 15.40
N LYS A 180 2.57 -11.84 14.84
CA LYS A 180 2.76 -10.41 14.57
C LYS A 180 3.24 -10.20 13.15
N GLY A 181 2.57 -9.35 12.38
CA GLY A 181 2.98 -8.93 11.05
C GLY A 181 4.13 -7.93 11.09
N LYS A 182 4.98 -7.96 10.08
CA LYS A 182 6.06 -6.97 9.89
C LYS A 182 5.55 -5.79 9.08
N SER A 183 5.90 -4.57 9.53
CA SER A 183 5.63 -3.36 8.76
C SER A 183 6.44 -3.38 7.45
N PRO A 184 5.81 -3.30 6.27
CA PRO A 184 6.53 -3.16 5.00
C PRO A 184 7.40 -1.92 4.99
N ILE A 185 6.94 -0.82 5.61
CA ILE A 185 7.69 0.42 5.72
C ILE A 185 8.94 0.24 6.59
N ALA A 186 8.82 -0.43 7.74
CA ALA A 186 9.97 -0.68 8.61
C ALA A 186 11.03 -1.56 7.94
N VAL A 187 10.60 -2.59 7.20
CA VAL A 187 11.48 -3.51 6.48
C VAL A 187 12.22 -2.82 5.34
N HIS A 188 11.53 -1.96 4.58
CA HIS A 188 12.09 -1.28 3.40
C HIS A 188 12.47 0.18 3.67
N ARG A 189 12.68 0.55 4.95
CA ARG A 189 12.93 1.93 5.36
C ARG A 189 14.12 2.58 4.66
N ASP A 190 15.19 1.85 4.46
CA ASP A 190 16.39 2.34 3.76
C ASP A 190 16.10 2.73 2.30
N ASN A 191 15.34 1.92 1.59
CA ASN A 191 14.91 2.19 0.23
C ASN A 191 13.99 3.42 0.16
N LEU A 192 12.98 3.47 1.04
CA LEU A 192 12.05 4.61 1.12
C LEU A 192 12.78 5.90 1.52
N SER A 193 13.80 5.82 2.41
CA SER A 193 14.63 6.96 2.79
C SER A 193 15.46 7.47 1.61
N LEU A 194 15.95 6.58 0.77
CA LEU A 194 16.65 6.95 -0.47
C LEU A 194 15.69 7.68 -1.43
N THR A 195 14.48 7.18 -1.59
CA THR A 195 13.43 7.81 -2.41
C THR A 195 13.09 9.23 -1.91
N ALA A 196 12.93 9.40 -0.59
CA ALA A 196 12.68 10.72 0.00
C ALA A 196 13.87 11.66 -0.16
N SER A 197 15.09 11.15 -0.03
CA SER A 197 16.31 11.94 -0.25
C SER A 197 16.44 12.42 -1.69
N ALA A 198 16.12 11.57 -2.66
CA ALA A 198 16.08 11.94 -4.07
C ALA A 198 15.03 13.02 -4.36
N GLN A 199 13.85 12.93 -3.72
CA GLN A 199 12.81 13.95 -3.83
C GLN A 199 13.26 15.28 -3.24
N GLN A 200 13.87 15.29 -2.05
CA GLN A 200 14.42 16.48 -1.42
C GLN A 200 15.56 17.11 -2.24
N TYR A 201 16.40 16.26 -2.84
CA TYR A 201 17.44 16.72 -3.74
C TYR A 201 16.85 17.45 -4.96
N GLY A 202 15.85 16.83 -5.61
CA GLY A 202 15.16 17.46 -6.73
C GLY A 202 14.50 18.78 -6.34
N GLU A 203 13.83 18.83 -5.20
CA GLU A 203 13.20 20.05 -4.67
C GLU A 203 14.24 21.15 -4.45
N LYS A 204 15.36 20.86 -3.80
CA LYS A 204 16.44 21.83 -3.62
C LYS A 204 17.03 22.29 -4.95
N PHE A 205 17.26 21.35 -5.86
CA PHE A 205 17.81 21.65 -7.19
C PHE A 205 16.91 22.63 -7.96
N PHE A 206 15.59 22.37 -8.02
CA PHE A 206 14.64 23.25 -8.69
C PHE A 206 14.43 24.57 -7.96
N ASN A 207 14.36 24.58 -6.63
CA ASN A 207 14.19 25.80 -5.84
C ASN A 207 15.41 26.72 -5.89
N GLN A 208 16.60 26.16 -6.11
CA GLN A 208 17.85 26.94 -6.25
C GLN A 208 18.12 27.37 -7.71
N GLY A 209 17.16 27.22 -8.62
CA GLY A 209 17.31 27.63 -10.01
C GLY A 209 18.14 26.69 -10.88
N GLY A 210 18.38 25.46 -10.42
CA GLY A 210 18.93 24.35 -11.24
C GLY A 210 20.39 24.49 -11.67
N ASN A 211 21.10 25.58 -11.35
CA ASN A 211 22.28 25.88 -12.16
C ASN A 211 23.52 26.42 -11.43
N MET A 212 23.67 26.20 -10.12
CA MET A 212 24.82 26.73 -9.42
C MET A 212 25.73 25.71 -8.73
N SER A 213 26.35 24.88 -9.51
CA SER A 213 27.58 24.20 -9.09
C SER A 213 28.76 24.77 -9.89
N GLY A 214 29.23 25.93 -9.50
CA GLY A 214 30.36 26.56 -10.15
C GLY A 214 31.19 27.39 -9.19
N VAL A 215 32.42 27.70 -9.59
CA VAL A 215 33.33 28.57 -8.86
C VAL A 215 33.44 29.88 -9.61
N PHE A 216 33.25 30.95 -8.90
CA PHE A 216 33.63 32.29 -9.37
C PHE A 216 35.12 32.48 -9.07
N LYS A 217 35.90 32.61 -10.10
CA LYS A 217 37.34 32.91 -9.98
C LYS A 217 37.54 34.43 -10.11
N TYR A 218 38.25 35.00 -9.15
CA TYR A 218 38.65 36.39 -9.16
C TYR A 218 40.18 36.49 -9.32
N PRO A 219 40.72 37.34 -10.18
CA PRO A 219 42.16 37.31 -10.52
C PRO A 219 43.07 37.80 -9.41
N SER A 220 42.58 38.38 -8.32
CA SER A 220 43.37 38.85 -7.20
C SER A 220 42.67 38.60 -5.84
N THR A 221 43.39 38.83 -4.72
CA THR A 221 42.82 38.66 -3.37
C THR A 221 41.87 39.79 -3.04
N LEU A 222 40.61 39.47 -2.72
CA LEU A 222 39.59 40.45 -2.30
C LEU A 222 39.78 40.85 -0.84
N LYS A 223 39.63 42.15 -0.54
CA LYS A 223 39.48 42.63 0.85
C LYS A 223 38.23 42.03 1.49
N PRO A 224 38.22 41.78 2.83
CA PRO A 224 37.12 41.11 3.49
C PRO A 224 35.72 41.74 3.27
N GLU A 225 35.66 43.08 3.17
CA GLU A 225 34.42 43.80 2.92
C GLU A 225 33.92 43.63 1.47
N ALA A 226 34.82 43.70 0.51
CA ALA A 226 34.50 43.47 -0.90
C ALA A 226 34.04 42.01 -1.13
N TYR A 227 34.67 41.05 -0.46
CA TYR A 227 34.27 39.65 -0.49
C TYR A 227 32.82 39.44 0.05
N LYS A 228 32.49 40.07 1.19
CA LYS A 228 31.14 39.97 1.78
C LYS A 228 30.09 40.58 0.87
N ARG A 229 30.34 41.77 0.30
CA ARG A 229 29.43 42.44 -0.65
C ARG A 229 29.22 41.56 -1.87
N LEU A 230 30.29 41.12 -2.52
CA LEU A 230 30.21 40.29 -3.71
C LEU A 230 29.48 38.97 -3.48
N LYS A 231 29.76 38.31 -2.36
CA LYS A 231 29.05 37.08 -1.96
C LYS A 231 27.56 37.32 -1.77
N HIS A 232 27.18 38.44 -1.16
CA HIS A 232 25.77 38.80 -0.97
C HIS A 232 25.07 39.09 -2.30
N ASP A 233 25.69 39.86 -3.17
CA ASP A 233 25.13 40.25 -4.47
C ASP A 233 25.00 39.05 -5.41
N LEU A 234 26.01 38.19 -5.45
CA LEU A 234 25.96 36.93 -6.21
C LEU A 234 24.86 35.98 -5.72
N ILE A 235 24.69 35.83 -4.40
CA ILE A 235 23.61 35.04 -3.83
C ILE A 235 22.25 35.59 -4.20
N GLN A 236 22.06 36.92 -4.06
CA GLN A 236 20.79 37.57 -4.39
C GLN A 236 20.43 37.46 -5.87
N GLN A 237 21.39 37.60 -6.76
CA GLN A 237 21.16 37.55 -8.21
C GLN A 237 21.03 36.12 -8.76
N SER A 238 21.52 35.12 -8.05
CA SER A 238 21.67 33.78 -8.57
C SER A 238 20.77 32.73 -7.89
N VAL A 239 20.20 33.03 -6.73
CA VAL A 239 19.36 32.10 -5.98
C VAL A 239 17.87 32.49 -6.11
N GLY A 240 17.02 31.47 -6.39
CA GLY A 240 15.56 31.59 -6.45
C GLY A 240 14.98 31.41 -7.85
N LEU A 241 13.72 30.97 -7.89
CA LEU A 241 12.99 30.70 -9.14
C LEU A 241 12.83 31.96 -10.01
N HIS A 242 12.77 33.15 -9.41
CA HIS A 242 12.67 34.41 -10.12
C HIS A 242 13.94 34.81 -10.87
N ASN A 243 15.09 34.30 -10.44
CA ASN A 243 16.41 34.58 -11.04
C ASN A 243 16.86 33.49 -12.00
N ALA A 244 16.04 32.42 -12.18
CA ALA A 244 16.31 31.38 -13.14
C ALA A 244 16.38 31.99 -14.56
N HIS A 245 17.48 31.74 -15.25
CA HIS A 245 17.75 32.27 -16.61
C HIS A 245 18.06 33.78 -16.71
N THR A 246 18.23 34.50 -15.61
CA THR A 246 18.73 35.89 -15.65
C THR A 246 20.24 35.93 -15.91
N PRO A 247 20.72 36.70 -16.88
CA PRO A 247 22.16 36.84 -17.12
C PRO A 247 22.86 37.47 -15.92
N LEU A 248 23.95 36.87 -15.47
CA LEU A 248 24.76 37.38 -14.36
C LEU A 248 25.81 38.33 -14.89
N LEU A 249 25.90 39.51 -14.31
CA LEU A 249 26.96 40.47 -14.64
C LEU A 249 28.15 40.23 -13.72
N LEU A 250 29.30 39.89 -14.29
CA LEU A 250 30.54 39.64 -13.57
C LEU A 250 31.43 40.87 -13.67
N GLU A 251 31.85 41.43 -12.51
CA GLU A 251 32.70 42.58 -12.41
C GLU A 251 34.19 42.20 -12.24
N GLY A 252 35.11 43.10 -12.61
CA GLY A 252 36.55 43.04 -12.24
C GLY A 252 37.32 41.85 -12.77
N GLY A 253 36.96 41.32 -13.94
CA GLY A 253 37.64 40.19 -14.57
C GLY A 253 37.32 38.83 -13.96
N MET A 254 36.20 38.73 -13.22
CA MET A 254 35.71 37.46 -12.72
C MET A 254 35.36 36.52 -13.87
N THR A 255 35.63 35.23 -13.67
CA THR A 255 35.18 34.19 -14.56
C THR A 255 34.33 33.16 -13.78
N TYR A 256 33.28 32.66 -14.38
CA TYR A 256 32.48 31.58 -13.84
C TYR A 256 32.92 30.25 -14.50
N GLU A 257 33.26 29.29 -13.69
CA GLU A 257 33.64 27.95 -14.15
C GLU A 257 32.70 26.92 -13.50
N ARG A 258 32.03 26.17 -14.33
CA ARG A 258 31.13 25.11 -13.87
C ARG A 258 31.95 23.95 -13.32
N ILE A 259 31.71 23.56 -12.05
CA ILE A 259 32.42 22.42 -11.42
C ILE A 259 31.59 21.15 -11.50
N SER A 260 30.30 21.21 -11.66
CA SER A 260 29.50 20.00 -11.65
C SER A 260 29.48 19.30 -13.00
N ILE A 261 29.67 17.99 -12.94
CA ILE A 261 29.11 17.07 -13.92
C ILE A 261 27.60 17.30 -13.82
N PRO A 262 26.88 17.78 -14.86
CA PRO A 262 25.45 17.88 -14.80
C PRO A 262 24.94 16.45 -14.51
N PRO A 263 24.13 16.23 -13.45
CA PRO A 263 23.38 15.00 -13.39
C PRO A 263 22.57 15.03 -14.67
N GLU A 264 22.80 14.05 -15.53
CA GLU A 264 21.99 13.92 -16.73
C GLU A 264 20.55 13.90 -16.25
N ASP A 265 19.74 14.87 -16.65
CA ASP A 265 18.33 15.00 -16.25
C ASP A 265 17.59 13.67 -16.52
N ALA A 266 18.02 12.95 -17.54
CA ALA A 266 17.59 11.61 -17.88
C ALA A 266 17.86 10.57 -16.77
N GLN A 267 19.04 10.61 -16.10
CA GLN A 267 19.36 9.66 -15.02
C GLN A 267 18.53 9.93 -13.77
N PHE A 268 18.27 11.19 -13.45
CA PHE A 268 17.39 11.54 -12.32
C PHE A 268 15.97 11.08 -12.56
N ILE A 269 15.40 11.29 -13.76
CA ILE A 269 14.09 10.82 -14.15
C ILE A 269 14.01 9.29 -14.11
N ALA A 270 15.03 8.60 -14.66
CA ALA A 270 15.13 7.15 -14.64
C ALA A 270 15.16 6.59 -13.21
N THR A 271 15.94 7.23 -12.32
CA THR A 271 15.99 6.86 -10.89
C THR A 271 14.62 7.01 -10.21
N ARG A 272 13.91 8.10 -10.44
CA ARG A 272 12.57 8.30 -9.88
C ARG A 272 11.55 7.27 -10.40
N LYS A 273 11.63 6.91 -11.67
CA LYS A 273 10.79 5.85 -12.24
C LYS A 273 11.09 4.50 -11.61
N PHE A 274 12.37 4.16 -11.51
CA PHE A 274 12.80 2.92 -10.86
C PHE A 274 12.29 2.83 -9.41
N GLN A 275 12.43 3.90 -8.62
CA GLN A 275 11.95 3.96 -7.24
C GLN A 275 10.42 3.77 -7.16
N LYS A 276 9.65 4.34 -8.11
CA LYS A 276 8.19 4.14 -8.17
C LYS A 276 7.85 2.66 -8.42
N THR A 277 8.55 2.00 -9.33
CA THR A 277 8.36 0.58 -9.63
C THR A 277 8.79 -0.31 -8.46
N GLU A 278 9.86 0.01 -7.73
CA GLU A 278 10.26 -0.70 -6.51
C GLU A 278 9.18 -0.64 -5.42
N ILE A 279 8.59 0.55 -5.19
CA ILE A 279 7.49 0.70 -4.23
C ILE A 279 6.28 -0.15 -4.67
N ALA A 280 5.92 -0.15 -5.95
CA ALA A 280 4.87 -1.00 -6.49
C ALA A 280 5.14 -2.49 -6.23
N THR A 281 6.39 -2.92 -6.36
CA THR A 281 6.85 -4.29 -6.09
C THR A 281 6.71 -4.66 -4.60
N ILE A 282 7.03 -3.75 -3.66
CA ILE A 282 6.87 -3.97 -2.22
C ILE A 282 5.41 -4.33 -1.88
N TYR A 283 4.45 -3.66 -2.54
CA TYR A 283 3.01 -3.87 -2.31
C TYR A 283 2.37 -4.89 -3.24
N GLY A 284 3.09 -5.39 -4.24
CA GLY A 284 2.54 -6.29 -5.26
C GLY A 284 1.50 -5.63 -6.18
N VAL A 285 1.49 -4.29 -6.25
CA VAL A 285 0.56 -3.55 -7.10
C VAL A 285 1.17 -3.41 -8.51
N PRO A 286 0.45 -3.78 -9.58
CA PRO A 286 0.93 -3.61 -10.94
C PRO A 286 1.26 -2.14 -11.26
N PRO A 287 2.40 -1.85 -11.93
CA PRO A 287 2.83 -0.48 -12.19
C PRO A 287 1.83 0.39 -12.95
N HIS A 288 1.03 -0.19 -13.85
CA HIS A 288 0.00 0.54 -14.59
C HIS A 288 -1.08 1.14 -13.67
N MET A 289 -1.40 0.51 -12.55
CA MET A 289 -2.39 1.00 -11.59
C MET A 289 -1.92 2.24 -10.83
N ILE A 290 -0.60 2.44 -10.73
CA ILE A 290 -0.01 3.65 -10.15
C ILE A 290 0.46 4.65 -11.22
N ALA A 291 -0.18 4.63 -12.39
CA ALA A 291 0.10 5.51 -13.53
C ALA A 291 1.53 5.39 -14.08
N ASP A 292 2.05 4.16 -14.19
CA ASP A 292 3.26 3.83 -14.95
C ASP A 292 2.87 2.97 -16.16
N LEU A 293 2.68 3.63 -17.32
CA LEU A 293 2.13 3.03 -18.52
C LEU A 293 3.20 2.70 -19.58
N GLU A 294 4.49 2.86 -19.32
CA GLU A 294 5.54 2.73 -20.33
C GLU A 294 5.61 1.35 -21.00
N ARG A 295 5.15 0.30 -20.33
CA ARG A 295 5.14 -1.08 -20.84
C ARG A 295 3.74 -1.68 -20.94
N ALA A 296 2.70 -0.85 -20.86
CA ALA A 296 1.32 -1.29 -20.84
C ALA A 296 0.75 -1.35 -22.26
N THR A 297 0.44 -2.56 -22.73
CA THR A 297 -0.44 -2.78 -23.91
C THR A 297 -1.82 -3.20 -23.41
N ASN A 298 -2.88 -2.96 -24.18
CA ASN A 298 -4.25 -3.26 -23.77
C ASN A 298 -4.44 -4.71 -23.29
N ASN A 299 -3.88 -5.68 -24.01
CA ASN A 299 -3.97 -7.10 -23.62
C ASN A 299 -3.21 -7.41 -22.31
N ASN A 300 -2.09 -6.73 -22.06
CA ASN A 300 -1.33 -6.91 -20.83
C ASN A 300 -2.03 -6.31 -19.62
N ILE A 301 -2.81 -5.23 -19.79
CA ILE A 301 -3.54 -4.57 -18.68
C ILE A 301 -4.63 -5.50 -18.12
N GLU A 302 -5.37 -6.21 -18.98
CA GLU A 302 -6.39 -7.17 -18.54
C GLU A 302 -5.78 -8.33 -17.78
N HIS A 303 -4.69 -8.91 -18.28
CA HIS A 303 -3.96 -9.98 -17.58
C HIS A 303 -3.39 -9.51 -16.24
N GLN A 304 -2.76 -8.34 -16.20
CA GLN A 304 -2.24 -7.75 -14.97
C GLN A 304 -3.34 -7.42 -13.96
N GLY A 305 -4.54 -7.06 -14.42
CA GLY A 305 -5.71 -6.88 -13.57
C GLY A 305 -6.14 -8.19 -12.88
N MET A 306 -6.16 -9.30 -13.62
CA MET A 306 -6.44 -10.62 -13.03
C MET A 306 -5.33 -11.08 -12.10
N GLU A 307 -4.07 -10.89 -12.45
CA GLU A 307 -2.91 -11.18 -11.60
C GLU A 307 -2.96 -10.39 -10.30
N PHE A 308 -3.33 -9.12 -10.34
CA PHE A 308 -3.51 -8.28 -9.15
C PHE A 308 -4.57 -8.87 -8.21
N VAL A 309 -5.72 -9.30 -8.74
CA VAL A 309 -6.75 -9.95 -7.93
C VAL A 309 -6.21 -11.25 -7.34
N GLN A 310 -5.62 -12.11 -8.16
CA GLN A 310 -5.21 -13.46 -7.76
C GLN A 310 -4.03 -13.48 -6.81
N TYR A 311 -2.99 -12.69 -7.07
CA TYR A 311 -1.73 -12.77 -6.31
C TYR A 311 -1.59 -11.68 -5.24
N CYS A 312 -2.26 -10.55 -5.41
CA CYS A 312 -2.14 -9.44 -4.48
C CYS A 312 -3.33 -9.33 -3.53
N LEU A 313 -4.57 -9.35 -4.04
CA LEU A 313 -5.77 -9.16 -3.21
C LEU A 313 -6.22 -10.44 -2.51
N MET A 314 -6.28 -11.59 -3.21
CA MET A 314 -6.79 -12.84 -2.66
C MET A 314 -6.14 -13.23 -1.32
N PRO A 315 -4.82 -13.11 -1.12
CA PRO A 315 -4.22 -13.41 0.18
C PRO A 315 -4.75 -12.56 1.34
N TYR A 316 -5.09 -11.29 1.10
CA TYR A 316 -5.70 -10.43 2.11
C TYR A 316 -7.15 -10.81 2.37
N LEU A 317 -7.92 -11.12 1.32
CA LEU A 317 -9.31 -11.52 1.44
C LEU A 317 -9.46 -12.81 2.24
N VAL A 318 -8.65 -13.83 1.90
CA VAL A 318 -8.63 -15.10 2.63
C VAL A 318 -8.29 -14.90 4.11
N ARG A 319 -7.28 -14.08 4.42
CA ARG A 319 -6.93 -13.76 5.82
C ARG A 319 -8.07 -13.09 6.57
N LEU A 320 -8.80 -12.16 5.92
CA LEU A 320 -9.96 -11.51 6.51
C LEU A 320 -11.11 -12.50 6.72
N GLU A 321 -11.41 -13.35 5.72
CA GLU A 321 -12.44 -14.39 5.82
C GLU A 321 -12.15 -15.36 6.97
N GLU A 322 -10.93 -15.85 7.05
CA GLU A 322 -10.51 -16.76 8.12
C GLU A 322 -10.56 -16.09 9.50
N GLU A 323 -10.13 -14.83 9.60
CA GLU A 323 -10.17 -14.11 10.86
C GLU A 323 -11.60 -13.80 11.30
N PHE A 324 -12.50 -13.44 10.37
CA PHE A 324 -13.92 -13.28 10.67
C PHE A 324 -14.58 -14.59 11.06
N ASN A 325 -14.29 -15.68 10.36
CA ASN A 325 -14.79 -17.01 10.70
C ASN A 325 -14.36 -17.42 12.11
N ARG A 326 -13.06 -17.25 12.41
CA ARG A 326 -12.49 -17.65 13.70
C ARG A 326 -12.94 -16.80 14.88
N LYS A 327 -13.22 -15.51 14.64
CA LYS A 327 -13.44 -14.54 15.73
C LYS A 327 -14.88 -14.08 15.88
N LEU A 328 -15.69 -14.04 14.83
CA LEU A 328 -17.06 -13.55 14.91
C LEU A 328 -18.05 -14.68 15.13
N LEU A 329 -17.83 -15.85 14.52
CA LEU A 329 -18.71 -17.00 14.69
C LEU A 329 -18.49 -17.64 16.06
N ARG A 330 -19.55 -18.22 16.61
CA ARG A 330 -19.48 -19.05 17.82
C ARG A 330 -18.95 -20.44 17.46
N HIS A 331 -18.48 -21.16 18.47
CA HIS A 331 -17.88 -22.48 18.27
C HIS A 331 -18.86 -23.52 17.68
N ASP A 332 -20.14 -23.42 18.03
CA ASP A 332 -21.23 -24.28 17.51
C ASP A 332 -21.63 -23.94 16.07
N GLU A 333 -21.23 -22.78 15.56
CA GLU A 333 -21.50 -22.30 14.18
C GLU A 333 -20.37 -22.69 13.21
N PHE A 334 -19.21 -23.14 13.73
CA PHE A 334 -18.08 -23.51 12.89
C PHE A 334 -18.40 -24.70 12.01
N GLY A 335 -18.03 -24.58 10.73
CA GLY A 335 -18.25 -25.63 9.73
C GLY A 335 -19.61 -25.54 9.03
N GLU A 336 -20.64 -24.97 9.67
CA GLU A 336 -21.94 -24.69 9.07
C GLU A 336 -21.98 -23.32 8.39
N TYR A 337 -21.46 -22.29 9.06
CA TYR A 337 -21.42 -20.90 8.56
C TYR A 337 -19.99 -20.49 8.18
N TYR A 338 -19.89 -19.59 7.19
CA TYR A 338 -18.62 -19.00 6.78
C TYR A 338 -18.82 -17.69 6.04
N PHE A 339 -17.85 -16.79 6.20
CA PHE A 339 -17.77 -15.54 5.45
C PHE A 339 -17.06 -15.75 4.12
N LEU A 340 -17.54 -15.07 3.09
CA LEU A 340 -16.93 -15.05 1.77
C LEU A 340 -17.08 -13.68 1.12
N PHE A 341 -16.00 -13.18 0.52
CA PHE A 341 -16.06 -11.97 -0.31
C PHE A 341 -16.66 -12.27 -1.67
N GLY A 342 -17.51 -11.35 -2.14
CA GLY A 342 -18.05 -11.38 -3.49
C GLY A 342 -17.08 -10.73 -4.47
N LEU A 343 -16.40 -11.54 -5.29
CA LEU A 343 -15.41 -11.08 -6.25
C LEU A 343 -16.01 -10.71 -7.61
N ASN A 344 -17.29 -10.98 -7.83
CA ASN A 344 -17.96 -10.76 -9.11
C ASN A 344 -17.82 -9.32 -9.63
N GLY A 345 -17.73 -8.35 -8.72
CA GLY A 345 -17.53 -6.94 -9.07
C GLY A 345 -16.14 -6.63 -9.64
N LEU A 346 -15.09 -7.29 -9.13
CA LEU A 346 -13.69 -7.12 -9.58
C LEU A 346 -13.42 -7.88 -10.88
N LEU A 347 -14.00 -9.05 -10.99
CA LEU A 347 -13.87 -9.92 -12.17
C LEU A 347 -14.83 -9.51 -13.30
N ARG A 348 -15.62 -8.45 -13.08
CA ARG A 348 -16.44 -7.80 -14.12
C ARG A 348 -15.53 -7.13 -15.14
N GLY A 349 -14.80 -7.94 -15.89
CA GLY A 349 -14.17 -7.53 -17.14
C GLY A 349 -15.18 -6.90 -18.11
N ASP A 350 -14.74 -6.55 -19.29
CA ASP A 350 -15.55 -6.00 -20.37
C ASP A 350 -16.94 -6.65 -20.43
N ALA A 351 -17.96 -5.84 -20.66
CA ALA A 351 -19.36 -6.29 -20.83
C ALA A 351 -19.52 -7.43 -21.83
N LYS A 352 -18.62 -7.51 -22.81
CA LYS A 352 -18.56 -8.57 -23.81
C LYS A 352 -18.18 -9.92 -23.19
N THR A 353 -17.08 -9.97 -22.42
CA THR A 353 -16.60 -11.20 -21.76
C THR A 353 -17.65 -11.73 -20.76
N ARG A 354 -18.29 -10.81 -20.03
CA ARG A 354 -19.38 -11.16 -19.09
C ARG A 354 -20.60 -11.71 -19.82
N SER A 355 -21.01 -11.08 -20.92
CA SER A 355 -22.13 -11.54 -21.75
C SER A 355 -21.85 -12.94 -22.32
N GLU A 356 -20.62 -13.21 -22.78
CA GLU A 356 -20.20 -14.53 -23.26
C GLU A 356 -20.19 -15.56 -22.13
N TYR A 357 -19.74 -15.21 -20.93
CA TYR A 357 -19.78 -16.06 -19.75
C TYR A 357 -21.23 -16.46 -19.38
N TYR A 358 -22.13 -15.49 -19.25
CA TYR A 358 -23.54 -15.77 -18.93
C TYR A 358 -24.24 -16.61 -20.02
N LYS A 359 -23.97 -16.28 -21.29
CA LYS A 359 -24.48 -17.07 -22.39
C LYS A 359 -24.03 -18.53 -22.29
N ASN A 360 -22.74 -18.78 -22.05
CA ASN A 360 -22.21 -20.14 -21.95
C ASN A 360 -22.77 -20.87 -20.74
N MET A 361 -22.85 -20.21 -19.58
CA MET A 361 -23.41 -20.82 -18.36
C MET A 361 -24.91 -21.16 -18.48
N ASN A 362 -25.68 -20.28 -19.13
CA ASN A 362 -27.09 -20.55 -19.39
C ASN A 362 -27.27 -21.70 -20.41
N LEU A 363 -26.46 -21.74 -21.46
CA LEU A 363 -26.53 -22.80 -22.49
C LEU A 363 -26.24 -24.21 -21.95
N ILE A 364 -25.37 -24.34 -20.95
CA ILE A 364 -25.05 -25.63 -20.29
C ILE A 364 -25.99 -25.95 -19.12
N GLY A 365 -26.97 -25.10 -18.84
CA GLY A 365 -27.91 -25.28 -17.72
C GLY A 365 -27.27 -25.04 -16.35
N ALA A 366 -26.15 -24.34 -16.24
CA ALA A 366 -25.46 -24.05 -14.99
C ALA A 366 -26.05 -22.81 -14.27
N LEU A 367 -26.64 -21.87 -15.02
CA LEU A 367 -27.30 -20.67 -14.48
C LEU A 367 -28.67 -20.51 -15.12
N SER A 368 -29.68 -20.23 -14.28
CA SER A 368 -31.01 -19.81 -14.71
C SER A 368 -31.01 -18.32 -15.09
N ALA A 369 -32.06 -17.86 -15.77
CA ALA A 369 -32.23 -16.47 -16.12
C ALA A 369 -32.36 -15.55 -14.89
N ASN A 370 -33.05 -16.00 -13.84
CA ASN A 370 -33.19 -15.24 -12.60
C ASN A 370 -31.90 -15.19 -11.79
N GLU A 371 -31.05 -16.23 -11.83
CA GLU A 371 -29.73 -16.20 -11.23
C GLU A 371 -28.80 -15.17 -11.94
N ILE A 372 -28.83 -15.12 -13.27
CA ILE A 372 -28.11 -14.12 -14.06
C ILE A 372 -28.60 -12.71 -13.72
N ARG A 373 -29.93 -12.52 -13.64
CA ARG A 373 -30.53 -11.24 -13.24
C ARG A 373 -30.13 -10.82 -11.84
N SER A 374 -30.10 -11.75 -10.90
CA SER A 374 -29.62 -11.51 -9.53
C SER A 374 -28.15 -11.09 -9.49
N LEU A 375 -27.30 -11.67 -10.36
CA LEU A 375 -25.88 -11.27 -10.49
C LEU A 375 -25.74 -9.84 -11.05
N GLU A 376 -26.73 -9.34 -11.80
CA GLU A 376 -26.75 -7.99 -12.40
C GLU A 376 -27.69 -7.02 -11.64
N ASP A 377 -28.07 -7.34 -10.37
CA ASP A 377 -28.99 -6.54 -9.54
C ASP A 377 -30.35 -6.24 -10.21
N MET A 378 -30.82 -7.13 -11.06
CA MET A 378 -32.13 -7.04 -11.68
C MET A 378 -33.16 -7.88 -10.93
N ASN A 379 -34.42 -7.40 -10.90
CA ASN A 379 -35.51 -8.16 -10.28
C ASN A 379 -35.80 -9.46 -11.03
N ALA A 380 -36.10 -10.52 -10.28
CA ALA A 380 -36.56 -11.80 -10.84
C ALA A 380 -37.90 -11.65 -11.59
N TYR A 381 -38.15 -12.53 -12.55
CA TYR A 381 -39.45 -12.64 -13.24
C TYR A 381 -39.97 -14.07 -13.18
N GLU A 382 -41.28 -14.25 -13.34
CA GLU A 382 -41.95 -15.53 -13.27
C GLU A 382 -41.48 -16.44 -14.42
N GLY A 383 -41.09 -17.70 -14.11
CA GLY A 383 -40.55 -18.66 -15.08
C GLY A 383 -39.07 -18.52 -15.37
N GLY A 384 -38.36 -17.53 -14.76
CA GLY A 384 -36.94 -17.33 -14.95
C GLY A 384 -36.02 -18.24 -14.14
N ASP A 385 -36.57 -19.12 -13.29
CA ASP A 385 -35.80 -20.05 -12.46
C ASP A 385 -35.55 -21.40 -13.14
N GLU A 386 -36.14 -21.59 -14.34
CA GLU A 386 -35.95 -22.80 -15.13
C GLU A 386 -34.55 -22.85 -15.77
N TYR A 387 -33.94 -24.04 -15.76
CA TYR A 387 -32.65 -24.29 -16.41
C TYR A 387 -32.87 -24.81 -17.82
N PHE A 388 -32.22 -24.21 -18.80
CA PHE A 388 -32.32 -24.59 -20.19
C PHE A 388 -31.06 -25.35 -20.63
N VAL A 389 -31.25 -26.43 -21.40
CA VAL A 389 -30.15 -27.13 -22.10
C VAL A 389 -30.47 -27.13 -23.59
N GLN A 390 -29.45 -27.08 -24.42
CA GLN A 390 -29.63 -27.17 -25.88
C GLN A 390 -30.23 -28.53 -26.24
N ALA A 391 -31.28 -28.53 -27.04
CA ALA A 391 -31.99 -29.74 -27.48
C ALA A 391 -31.12 -30.72 -28.30
N ASN A 392 -30.01 -30.25 -28.87
CA ASN A 392 -29.02 -31.04 -29.59
C ASN A 392 -28.00 -31.75 -28.67
N MET A 393 -27.98 -31.47 -27.37
CA MET A 393 -27.15 -32.16 -26.39
C MET A 393 -27.78 -33.49 -26.03
N GLN A 394 -27.06 -34.60 -26.21
CA GLN A 394 -27.48 -35.95 -25.86
C GLN A 394 -26.51 -36.52 -24.81
N THR A 395 -27.03 -37.35 -23.95
CA THR A 395 -26.18 -38.15 -23.04
C THR A 395 -25.31 -39.11 -23.86
N ILE A 396 -24.11 -39.43 -23.36
CA ILE A 396 -23.21 -40.39 -23.99
C ILE A 396 -23.90 -41.76 -24.20
N GLU A 397 -24.83 -42.14 -23.31
CA GLU A 397 -25.60 -43.36 -23.42
C GLU A 397 -26.60 -43.33 -24.59
N ASN A 398 -27.34 -42.20 -24.73
CA ASN A 398 -28.27 -42.01 -25.87
C ASN A 398 -27.54 -41.91 -27.21
N ALA A 399 -26.34 -41.26 -27.25
CA ALA A 399 -25.51 -41.23 -28.44
C ALA A 399 -24.97 -42.62 -28.85
N LYS A 400 -24.72 -43.51 -27.91
CA LYS A 400 -24.35 -44.91 -28.18
C LYS A 400 -25.54 -45.72 -28.68
N SER A 401 -26.73 -45.53 -28.12
CA SER A 401 -27.95 -46.28 -28.55
C SER A 401 -28.39 -45.94 -29.97
N ILE A 402 -28.23 -44.68 -30.39
CA ILE A 402 -28.51 -44.25 -31.79
C ILE A 402 -27.54 -44.91 -32.79
N LYS A 403 -26.25 -45.09 -32.41
CA LYS A 403 -25.29 -45.80 -33.29
C LYS A 403 -25.58 -47.29 -33.41
N THR A 404 -26.12 -47.91 -32.37
CA THR A 404 -26.53 -49.33 -32.42
C THR A 404 -27.82 -49.55 -33.23
N GLY A 405 -28.81 -48.67 -33.14
CA GLY A 405 -30.06 -48.74 -33.90
C GLY A 405 -29.90 -48.53 -35.40
N ASN A 406 -28.95 -47.69 -35.84
CA ASN A 406 -28.66 -47.51 -37.27
C ASN A 406 -27.89 -48.68 -37.94
N ASN A 407 -27.24 -49.53 -37.17
CA ASN A 407 -26.53 -50.68 -37.67
C ASN A 407 -27.45 -51.92 -37.85
N GLU A 408 -28.63 -51.96 -37.19
CA GLU A 408 -29.61 -53.04 -37.40
C GLU A 408 -30.47 -52.83 -38.64
N HIS A 409 -30.72 -51.59 -39.06
CA HIS A 409 -31.50 -51.28 -40.29
C HIS A 409 -30.69 -51.41 -41.58
N GLN A 410 -29.37 -51.57 -41.55
CA GLN A 410 -28.56 -51.82 -42.74
C GLN A 410 -28.27 -53.32 -42.99
N LYS A 411 -28.71 -54.23 -42.12
CA LYS A 411 -28.54 -55.69 -42.33
C LYS A 411 -29.78 -56.40 -42.85
N THR A 412 -30.84 -55.66 -43.16
CA THR A 412 -32.08 -56.22 -43.71
C THR A 412 -32.49 -55.57 -45.06
N LYS A 413 -31.55 -55.47 -45.99
CA LYS A 413 -31.82 -55.29 -47.41
C LYS A 413 -30.91 -56.13 -48.25
#